data_98d00ceb1167e3468ebe07bc8899e40c
#
_entry.id   98d00ceb1167e3468ebe07bc8899e40c
#
_cell.length_a   1.000
_cell.length_b   1.000
_cell.length_c   1.000
_cell.angle_alpha   90.00
_cell.angle_beta   90.00
_cell.angle_gamma   90.00
#
_symmetry.space_group_name_H-M   'P 1'
#
loop_
_entity.id
_entity.type
_entity.pdbx_description
1 polymer ?
#
loop_
_entity_poly.entity_id
_entity_poly.type
_entity_poly.pdbx_seq_one_letter_code
_entity_poly.pdbx_strand_id
1 'polypeptide(L)'
;MTFPESFVWGASTAAHQIEGNNVNSDWWAREVDPASTLAEPSGDAADSYHRYAEDIRLLAESGLTSYRFSIEWARIEPAEGRFSRAELDHYRRMIDCCLEHGVTPLVTLHHFTSPRWFAEDGGWTDPRSVDRFARYVEHVLPLLDRASHVFTINEPNILAMMITAAKGAEQLQAGTMHAPDPVATEHLVAAHRRAVELVRTVGVPVGWPVAPQQFFADPGAEEVLREYAYPRETVFLEASRGDDFVAVQAYTRTRITVDGPLPAPEDSEKTLTGWEYYPAAIAEAARLGHEITGLPVLVSENGIATADDARRIDYTRDALRALHAEMEAGLPLLGYLHWSLLDNYEWGSFAPTFGLVAWDPETFERTPKPSLGWLGGVARGTVSLDG
;
A
#
# COMPACT_ATOMS: atom_id res chain seq x y z
N MET A 1 22.07 2.24 16.07
CA MET A 1 20.78 1.50 15.88
C MET A 1 21.00 0.36 14.91
N THR A 2 20.62 -0.88 15.27
CA THR A 2 20.76 -2.07 14.42
C THR A 2 19.43 -2.82 14.37
N PHE A 3 19.04 -3.27 13.18
CA PHE A 3 17.89 -4.14 12.99
C PHE A 3 18.34 -5.60 12.92
N PRO A 4 17.47 -6.57 13.23
CA PRO A 4 17.79 -8.00 13.11
C PRO A 4 18.24 -8.37 11.69
N GLU A 5 19.09 -9.39 11.54
CA GLU A 5 19.52 -9.91 10.23
C GLU A 5 18.33 -10.40 9.38
N SER A 6 17.27 -10.90 10.04
CA SER A 6 16.03 -11.34 9.39
C SER A 6 15.08 -10.20 9.01
N PHE A 7 15.44 -8.94 9.27
CA PHE A 7 14.56 -7.80 9.00
C PHE A 7 14.37 -7.59 7.49
N VAL A 8 13.12 -7.51 7.06
CA VAL A 8 12.75 -7.32 5.65
C VAL A 8 13.00 -5.86 5.25
N TRP A 9 13.93 -5.64 4.31
CA TRP A 9 14.22 -4.33 3.76
C TRP A 9 13.82 -4.25 2.29
N GLY A 10 12.95 -3.32 1.93
CA GLY A 10 12.52 -3.24 0.54
C GLY A 10 11.77 -1.97 0.18
N ALA A 11 11.13 -2.03 -0.97
CA ALA A 11 10.22 -1.00 -1.45
C ALA A 11 8.95 -1.63 -2.03
N SER A 12 7.89 -0.82 -2.12
CA SER A 12 6.57 -1.22 -2.59
C SER A 12 6.20 -0.49 -3.87
N THR A 13 5.34 -1.10 -4.67
CA THR A 13 4.65 -0.50 -5.82
C THR A 13 3.27 -1.13 -5.98
N ALA A 14 2.42 -0.52 -6.83
CA ALA A 14 1.14 -1.09 -7.25
C ALA A 14 1.02 -1.08 -8.77
N ALA A 15 0.45 -2.13 -9.33
CA ALA A 15 0.38 -2.37 -10.77
C ALA A 15 -0.20 -1.19 -11.56
N HIS A 16 -1.40 -0.72 -11.20
CA HIS A 16 -2.05 0.40 -11.90
C HIS A 16 -1.21 1.68 -11.89
N GLN A 17 -0.46 1.92 -10.81
CA GLN A 17 0.29 3.14 -10.60
C GLN A 17 1.60 3.21 -11.39
N ILE A 18 2.14 2.06 -11.82
CA ILE A 18 3.45 2.02 -12.50
C ILE A 18 3.48 1.26 -13.83
N GLU A 19 2.57 0.30 -14.05
CA GLU A 19 2.66 -0.60 -15.21
C GLU A 19 2.23 0.06 -16.53
N GLY A 20 1.26 0.97 -16.47
CA GLY A 20 0.65 1.60 -17.64
C GLY A 20 -0.40 0.73 -18.35
N ASN A 21 -1.25 1.38 -19.13
CA ASN A 21 -2.24 0.74 -20.01
C ASN A 21 -3.12 -0.33 -19.32
N ASN A 22 -3.58 -0.06 -18.11
CA ASN A 22 -4.48 -0.96 -17.38
C ASN A 22 -5.94 -0.79 -17.84
N VAL A 23 -6.17 -0.94 -19.14
CA VAL A 23 -7.40 -0.55 -19.88
C VAL A 23 -8.65 -1.29 -19.44
N ASN A 24 -8.52 -2.46 -18.81
CA ASN A 24 -9.63 -3.26 -18.33
C ASN A 24 -10.05 -2.97 -16.88
N SER A 25 -9.37 -2.00 -16.21
CA SER A 25 -9.69 -1.64 -14.83
C SER A 25 -10.81 -0.62 -14.76
N ASP A 26 -11.47 -0.60 -13.61
CA ASP A 26 -12.47 0.39 -13.22
C ASP A 26 -11.86 1.80 -13.11
N TRP A 27 -10.60 1.88 -12.62
CA TRP A 27 -9.92 3.15 -12.49
C TRP A 27 -9.59 3.77 -13.86
N TRP A 28 -9.09 2.98 -14.80
CA TRP A 28 -8.90 3.42 -16.20
C TRP A 28 -10.21 3.94 -16.81
N ALA A 29 -11.32 3.20 -16.60
CA ALA A 29 -12.61 3.65 -17.10
C ALA A 29 -13.02 5.02 -16.54
N ARG A 30 -12.71 5.27 -15.26
CA ARG A 30 -12.91 6.58 -14.61
C ARG A 30 -12.00 7.66 -15.17
N GLU A 31 -10.74 7.34 -15.46
CA GLU A 31 -9.75 8.29 -15.99
C GLU A 31 -10.14 8.82 -17.38
N VAL A 32 -10.65 7.94 -18.24
CA VAL A 32 -11.02 8.28 -19.62
C VAL A 32 -12.48 8.77 -19.76
N ASP A 33 -13.24 8.81 -18.68
CA ASP A 33 -14.61 9.34 -18.70
C ASP A 33 -14.53 10.85 -19.00
N PRO A 34 -15.30 11.36 -20.01
CA PRO A 34 -15.36 12.80 -20.28
C PRO A 34 -15.79 13.68 -19.10
N ALA A 35 -16.47 13.10 -18.11
CA ALA A 35 -16.85 13.77 -16.86
C ALA A 35 -15.80 13.64 -15.74
N SER A 36 -14.66 13.02 -16.02
CA SER A 36 -13.59 12.85 -15.02
C SER A 36 -13.09 14.19 -14.48
N THR A 37 -12.91 14.26 -13.17
CA THR A 37 -12.33 15.42 -12.47
C THR A 37 -10.88 15.17 -12.05
N LEU A 38 -10.28 14.05 -12.46
CA LEU A 38 -8.88 13.74 -12.20
C LEU A 38 -7.98 14.71 -13.00
N ALA A 39 -6.86 15.09 -12.41
CA ALA A 39 -5.96 16.07 -13.03
C ALA A 39 -5.33 15.53 -14.32
N GLU A 40 -4.99 14.24 -14.33
CA GLU A 40 -4.39 13.55 -15.46
C GLU A 40 -4.68 12.04 -15.41
N PRO A 41 -4.70 11.33 -16.55
CA PRO A 41 -4.85 9.89 -16.59
C PRO A 41 -3.51 9.18 -16.32
N SER A 42 -3.57 7.90 -15.92
CA SER A 42 -2.38 7.07 -15.72
C SER A 42 -1.59 6.79 -17.01
N GLY A 43 -2.27 6.64 -18.14
CA GLY A 43 -1.66 6.40 -19.45
C GLY A 43 -0.67 5.23 -19.44
N ASP A 44 0.54 5.49 -19.94
CA ASP A 44 1.64 4.52 -19.92
C ASP A 44 2.28 4.39 -18.52
N ALA A 45 1.92 5.25 -17.57
CA ALA A 45 2.55 5.35 -16.26
C ALA A 45 4.09 5.34 -16.37
N ALA A 46 4.76 4.49 -15.60
CA ALA A 46 6.21 4.31 -15.69
C ALA A 46 6.63 3.20 -16.69
N ASP A 47 5.71 2.64 -17.47
CA ASP A 47 5.94 1.49 -18.37
C ASP A 47 6.63 0.29 -17.67
N SER A 48 6.38 0.14 -16.37
CA SER A 48 6.99 -0.93 -15.57
C SER A 48 6.54 -2.33 -16.01
N TYR A 49 5.38 -2.45 -16.67
CA TYR A 49 4.95 -3.71 -17.27
C TYR A 49 6.02 -4.32 -18.21
N HIS A 50 6.71 -3.48 -18.98
CA HIS A 50 7.78 -3.93 -19.86
C HIS A 50 9.18 -3.80 -19.23
N ARG A 51 9.34 -2.93 -18.22
CA ARG A 51 10.63 -2.56 -17.63
C ARG A 51 10.86 -3.10 -16.22
N TYR A 52 10.00 -3.98 -15.70
CA TYR A 52 10.12 -4.53 -14.34
C TYR A 52 11.51 -5.12 -14.05
N ALA A 53 12.19 -5.70 -15.04
CA ALA A 53 13.52 -6.26 -14.85
C ALA A 53 14.57 -5.19 -14.54
N GLU A 54 14.45 -4.00 -15.13
CA GLU A 54 15.30 -2.85 -14.81
C GLU A 54 15.00 -2.34 -13.40
N ASP A 55 13.72 -2.23 -13.03
CA ASP A 55 13.27 -1.75 -11.72
C ASP A 55 13.76 -2.69 -10.60
N ILE A 56 13.62 -4.00 -10.79
CA ILE A 56 14.09 -5.03 -9.84
C ILE A 56 15.62 -5.00 -9.71
N ARG A 57 16.34 -4.85 -10.83
CA ARG A 57 17.80 -4.75 -10.83
C ARG A 57 18.27 -3.53 -10.03
N LEU A 58 17.66 -2.36 -10.22
CA LEU A 58 18.01 -1.13 -9.49
C LEU A 58 17.77 -1.30 -7.99
N LEU A 59 16.65 -1.93 -7.60
CA LEU A 59 16.37 -2.25 -6.20
C LEU A 59 17.47 -3.16 -5.62
N ALA A 60 17.80 -4.26 -6.29
CA ALA A 60 18.82 -5.20 -5.85
C ALA A 60 20.21 -4.55 -5.72
N GLU A 61 20.64 -3.78 -6.73
CA GLU A 61 21.93 -3.07 -6.74
C GLU A 61 22.03 -2.03 -5.62
N SER A 62 20.93 -1.46 -5.19
CA SER A 62 20.89 -0.54 -4.04
C SER A 62 21.22 -1.23 -2.71
N GLY A 63 20.97 -2.55 -2.62
CA GLY A 63 21.12 -3.36 -1.41
C GLY A 63 19.82 -3.58 -0.66
N LEU A 64 18.68 -3.20 -1.21
CA LEU A 64 17.37 -3.64 -0.76
C LEU A 64 17.16 -5.11 -1.18
N THR A 65 16.53 -5.89 -0.32
CA THR A 65 16.43 -7.35 -0.48
C THR A 65 15.00 -7.84 -0.75
N SER A 66 14.04 -6.93 -0.78
CA SER A 66 12.64 -7.31 -0.88
C SER A 66 11.87 -6.32 -1.77
N TYR A 67 10.96 -6.85 -2.57
CA TYR A 67 10.11 -6.04 -3.44
C TYR A 67 8.64 -6.45 -3.30
N ARG A 68 7.79 -5.50 -2.89
CA ARG A 68 6.35 -5.69 -2.86
C ARG A 68 5.73 -5.08 -4.10
N PHE A 69 4.98 -5.88 -4.84
CA PHE A 69 4.22 -5.46 -6.02
C PHE A 69 2.83 -6.12 -6.03
N SER A 70 1.91 -5.59 -6.80
CA SER A 70 0.58 -6.19 -6.93
C SER A 70 0.43 -6.95 -8.24
N ILE A 71 -0.35 -8.05 -8.21
CA ILE A 71 -0.88 -8.69 -9.40
C ILE A 71 -2.17 -7.97 -9.78
N GLU A 72 -2.27 -7.51 -11.03
CA GLU A 72 -3.44 -6.75 -11.48
C GLU A 72 -4.58 -7.68 -11.89
N TRP A 73 -5.65 -7.69 -11.08
CA TRP A 73 -6.82 -8.53 -11.33
C TRP A 73 -7.46 -8.23 -12.68
N ALA A 74 -7.55 -6.96 -13.09
CA ALA A 74 -8.11 -6.56 -14.36
C ALA A 74 -7.35 -7.12 -15.59
N ARG A 75 -6.06 -7.43 -15.45
CA ARG A 75 -5.26 -8.11 -16.47
C ARG A 75 -5.49 -9.62 -16.44
N ILE A 76 -5.48 -10.20 -15.24
CA ILE A 76 -5.65 -11.65 -15.05
C ILE A 76 -7.02 -12.12 -15.50
N GLU A 77 -8.07 -11.37 -15.18
CA GLU A 77 -9.48 -11.70 -15.51
C GLU A 77 -10.15 -10.53 -16.26
N PRO A 78 -9.79 -10.30 -17.53
CA PRO A 78 -10.29 -9.16 -18.32
C PRO A 78 -11.79 -9.21 -18.59
N ALA A 79 -12.43 -10.35 -18.45
CA ALA A 79 -13.88 -10.55 -18.48
C ALA A 79 -14.23 -11.65 -17.48
N GLU A 80 -15.43 -11.61 -16.90
CA GLU A 80 -15.85 -12.55 -15.86
C GLU A 80 -15.68 -14.01 -16.30
N GLY A 81 -14.90 -14.77 -15.51
CA GLY A 81 -14.60 -16.18 -15.76
C GLY A 81 -13.65 -16.42 -16.94
N ARG A 82 -13.03 -15.38 -17.50
CA ARG A 82 -12.04 -15.48 -18.58
C ARG A 82 -10.66 -15.06 -18.10
N PHE A 83 -9.81 -16.05 -17.87
CA PHE A 83 -8.48 -15.84 -17.32
C PHE A 83 -7.40 -15.82 -18.40
N SER A 84 -6.48 -14.86 -18.31
CA SER A 84 -5.36 -14.70 -19.22
C SER A 84 -4.15 -15.51 -18.72
N ARG A 85 -3.76 -16.54 -19.47
CA ARG A 85 -2.53 -17.28 -19.20
C ARG A 85 -1.29 -16.45 -19.47
N ALA A 86 -1.34 -15.56 -20.45
CA ALA A 86 -0.22 -14.67 -20.77
C ALA A 86 0.11 -13.71 -19.62
N GLU A 87 -0.91 -13.19 -18.94
CA GLU A 87 -0.74 -12.32 -17.79
C GLU A 87 -0.24 -13.09 -16.55
N LEU A 88 -0.77 -14.30 -16.31
CA LEU A 88 -0.21 -15.18 -15.27
C LEU A 88 1.27 -15.47 -15.53
N ASP A 89 1.66 -15.73 -16.78
CA ASP A 89 3.06 -15.96 -17.15
C ASP A 89 3.90 -14.67 -17.03
N HIS A 90 3.30 -13.48 -17.22
CA HIS A 90 3.98 -12.21 -17.00
C HIS A 90 4.38 -12.06 -15.51
N TYR A 91 3.44 -12.19 -14.58
CA TYR A 91 3.73 -12.07 -13.15
C TYR A 91 4.63 -13.19 -12.64
N ARG A 92 4.57 -14.40 -13.24
CA ARG A 92 5.55 -15.45 -12.95
C ARG A 92 6.97 -14.99 -13.30
N ARG A 93 7.18 -14.39 -14.50
CA ARG A 93 8.49 -13.84 -14.89
C ARG A 93 8.96 -12.72 -13.96
N MET A 94 8.05 -11.88 -13.45
CA MET A 94 8.43 -10.87 -12.45
C MET A 94 8.94 -11.54 -11.16
N ILE A 95 8.25 -12.55 -10.66
CA ILE A 95 8.66 -13.32 -9.48
C ILE A 95 10.03 -14.01 -9.74
N ASP A 96 10.19 -14.64 -10.90
CA ASP A 96 11.44 -15.27 -11.30
C ASP A 96 12.58 -14.26 -11.34
N CYS A 97 12.35 -13.09 -11.94
CA CYS A 97 13.32 -12.00 -12.02
C CYS A 97 13.73 -11.49 -10.63
N CYS A 98 12.81 -11.36 -9.68
CA CYS A 98 13.15 -11.01 -8.29
C CYS A 98 14.15 -12.03 -7.72
N LEU A 99 13.82 -13.31 -7.82
CA LEU A 99 14.63 -14.40 -7.27
C LEU A 99 16.00 -14.51 -7.95
N GLU A 100 16.07 -14.30 -9.26
CA GLU A 100 17.33 -14.26 -10.01
C GLU A 100 18.28 -13.15 -9.56
N HIS A 101 17.71 -12.04 -9.09
CA HIS A 101 18.48 -10.91 -8.53
C HIS A 101 18.68 -10.99 -7.02
N GLY A 102 18.28 -12.09 -6.37
CA GLY A 102 18.35 -12.25 -4.91
C GLY A 102 17.37 -11.37 -4.15
N VAL A 103 16.33 -10.90 -4.81
CA VAL A 103 15.24 -10.10 -4.21
C VAL A 103 14.08 -11.00 -3.84
N THR A 104 13.61 -10.87 -2.61
CA THR A 104 12.47 -11.62 -2.10
C THR A 104 11.17 -10.98 -2.59
N PRO A 105 10.30 -11.70 -3.35
CA PRO A 105 9.02 -11.16 -3.79
C PRO A 105 7.97 -11.21 -2.68
N LEU A 106 7.27 -10.08 -2.47
CA LEU A 106 6.07 -9.97 -1.65
C LEU A 106 4.91 -9.57 -2.56
N VAL A 107 3.82 -10.32 -2.52
CA VAL A 107 2.75 -10.19 -3.52
C VAL A 107 1.46 -9.65 -2.92
N THR A 108 0.93 -8.58 -3.50
CA THR A 108 -0.40 -8.03 -3.20
C THR A 108 -1.40 -8.53 -4.25
N LEU A 109 -2.51 -9.13 -3.81
CA LEU A 109 -3.52 -9.69 -4.72
C LEU A 109 -4.47 -8.64 -5.27
N HIS A 110 -4.78 -7.59 -4.50
CA HIS A 110 -5.65 -6.50 -4.92
C HIS A 110 -5.13 -5.17 -4.37
N HIS A 111 -4.88 -4.20 -5.25
CA HIS A 111 -4.43 -2.86 -4.86
C HIS A 111 -5.31 -1.78 -5.50
N PHE A 112 -6.47 -1.51 -4.88
CA PHE A 112 -7.52 -0.56 -5.22
C PHE A 112 -8.27 -0.86 -6.52
N THR A 113 -7.56 -1.14 -7.62
CA THR A 113 -8.18 -1.35 -8.93
C THR A 113 -8.81 -2.72 -9.06
N SER A 114 -9.98 -2.76 -9.68
CA SER A 114 -10.73 -3.97 -9.95
C SER A 114 -11.04 -4.10 -11.45
N PRO A 115 -11.34 -5.29 -11.96
CA PRO A 115 -11.80 -5.42 -13.33
C PRO A 115 -13.05 -4.57 -13.59
N ARG A 116 -13.10 -3.91 -14.73
CA ARG A 116 -14.23 -3.06 -15.12
C ARG A 116 -15.57 -3.80 -15.05
N TRP A 117 -15.62 -5.05 -15.53
CA TRP A 117 -16.83 -5.88 -15.45
C TRP A 117 -17.30 -6.10 -14.00
N PHE A 118 -16.36 -6.22 -13.05
CA PHE A 118 -16.66 -6.38 -11.62
C PHE A 118 -17.27 -5.10 -11.04
N ALA A 119 -16.69 -3.96 -11.35
CA ALA A 119 -17.20 -2.66 -10.90
C ALA A 119 -18.56 -2.32 -11.50
N GLU A 120 -18.77 -2.55 -12.81
CA GLU A 120 -20.03 -2.34 -13.51
C GLU A 120 -21.18 -3.22 -12.95
N ASP A 121 -20.86 -4.36 -12.37
CA ASP A 121 -21.82 -5.29 -11.77
C ASP A 121 -21.92 -5.16 -10.23
N GLY A 122 -21.65 -3.95 -9.71
CA GLY A 122 -21.84 -3.58 -8.30
C GLY A 122 -20.59 -3.64 -7.43
N GLY A 123 -19.47 -4.15 -7.96
CA GLY A 123 -18.18 -4.15 -7.28
C GLY A 123 -18.22 -4.78 -5.89
N TRP A 124 -17.51 -4.19 -4.94
CA TRP A 124 -17.44 -4.67 -3.56
C TRP A 124 -18.76 -4.57 -2.77
N THR A 125 -19.79 -3.89 -3.31
CA THR A 125 -21.12 -3.86 -2.68
C THR A 125 -22.07 -4.96 -3.18
N ASP A 126 -21.67 -5.70 -4.22
CA ASP A 126 -22.41 -6.88 -4.69
C ASP A 126 -22.12 -8.10 -3.80
N PRO A 127 -23.13 -8.87 -3.37
CA PRO A 127 -22.91 -10.04 -2.52
C PRO A 127 -22.05 -11.15 -3.17
N ARG A 128 -21.92 -11.15 -4.51
CA ARG A 128 -21.07 -12.09 -5.25
C ARG A 128 -19.58 -11.70 -5.23
N SER A 129 -19.24 -10.53 -4.70
CA SER A 129 -17.86 -10.00 -4.70
C SER A 129 -16.88 -10.95 -4.02
N VAL A 130 -17.29 -11.57 -2.91
CA VAL A 130 -16.47 -12.53 -2.15
C VAL A 130 -16.11 -13.75 -2.99
N ASP A 131 -17.08 -14.37 -3.65
CA ASP A 131 -16.84 -15.55 -4.48
C ASP A 131 -16.04 -15.21 -5.75
N ARG A 132 -16.27 -14.03 -6.33
CA ARG A 132 -15.54 -13.54 -7.50
C ARG A 132 -14.07 -13.30 -7.17
N PHE A 133 -13.80 -12.67 -6.04
CA PHE A 133 -12.43 -12.46 -5.58
C PHE A 133 -11.75 -13.80 -5.22
N ALA A 134 -12.43 -14.69 -4.53
CA ALA A 134 -11.94 -16.03 -4.22
C ALA A 134 -11.56 -16.81 -5.50
N ARG A 135 -12.39 -16.78 -6.52
CA ARG A 135 -12.12 -17.40 -7.82
C ARG A 135 -10.85 -16.84 -8.48
N TYR A 136 -10.67 -15.52 -8.43
CA TYR A 136 -9.42 -14.88 -8.90
C TYR A 136 -8.22 -15.37 -8.10
N VAL A 137 -8.31 -15.38 -6.77
CA VAL A 137 -7.23 -15.87 -5.89
C VAL A 137 -6.87 -17.32 -6.23
N GLU A 138 -7.85 -18.21 -6.42
CA GLU A 138 -7.61 -19.60 -6.83
C GLU A 138 -6.79 -19.70 -8.12
N HIS A 139 -7.00 -18.79 -9.09
CA HIS A 139 -6.24 -18.80 -10.36
C HIS A 139 -4.80 -18.30 -10.21
N VAL A 140 -4.51 -17.45 -9.25
CA VAL A 140 -3.16 -16.93 -9.00
C VAL A 140 -2.38 -17.74 -7.98
N LEU A 141 -3.00 -18.65 -7.22
CA LEU A 141 -2.30 -19.53 -6.23
C LEU A 141 -1.01 -20.16 -6.76
N PRO A 142 -0.94 -20.68 -8.02
CA PRO A 142 0.28 -21.29 -8.55
C PRO A 142 1.45 -20.31 -8.73
N LEU A 143 1.27 -19.02 -8.54
CA LEU A 143 2.33 -18.01 -8.55
C LEU A 143 2.86 -17.74 -7.14
N LEU A 144 2.06 -18.01 -6.12
CA LEU A 144 2.29 -17.53 -4.77
C LEU A 144 3.24 -18.41 -3.95
N ASP A 145 3.44 -19.67 -4.35
CA ASP A 145 4.33 -20.63 -3.65
C ASP A 145 5.80 -20.16 -3.58
N ARG A 146 6.17 -19.18 -4.40
CA ARG A 146 7.51 -18.58 -4.45
C ARG A 146 7.58 -17.19 -3.81
N ALA A 147 6.47 -16.63 -3.36
CA ALA A 147 6.42 -15.40 -2.59
C ALA A 147 6.77 -15.66 -1.12
N SER A 148 7.35 -14.68 -0.45
CA SER A 148 7.64 -14.79 0.99
C SER A 148 6.45 -14.41 1.85
N HIS A 149 5.65 -13.43 1.39
CA HIS A 149 4.44 -12.94 2.06
C HIS A 149 3.40 -12.58 1.00
N VAL A 150 2.14 -12.79 1.34
CA VAL A 150 1.01 -12.41 0.50
C VAL A 150 0.12 -11.42 1.26
N PHE A 151 -0.25 -10.36 0.55
CA PHE A 151 -1.22 -9.37 1.02
C PHE A 151 -2.50 -9.52 0.21
N THR A 152 -3.62 -9.73 0.88
CA THR A 152 -4.87 -10.03 0.18
C THR A 152 -5.46 -8.81 -0.52
N ILE A 153 -5.78 -7.76 0.25
CA ILE A 153 -6.40 -6.52 -0.24
C ILE A 153 -5.66 -5.34 0.41
N ASN A 154 -5.10 -4.47 -0.43
CA ASN A 154 -4.42 -3.26 0.03
C ASN A 154 -5.41 -2.24 0.61
N GLU A 155 -5.12 -1.74 1.80
CA GLU A 155 -5.86 -0.65 2.47
C GLU A 155 -7.39 -0.81 2.35
N PRO A 156 -7.96 -1.92 2.83
CA PRO A 156 -9.40 -2.17 2.70
C PRO A 156 -10.24 -1.07 3.33
N ASN A 157 -9.72 -0.42 4.35
CA ASN A 157 -10.34 0.73 5.00
C ASN A 157 -10.43 1.95 4.07
N ILE A 158 -9.35 2.28 3.36
CA ILE A 158 -9.35 3.37 2.38
C ILE A 158 -10.24 3.01 1.19
N LEU A 159 -10.16 1.77 0.68
CA LEU A 159 -11.02 1.31 -0.40
C LEU A 159 -12.51 1.45 -0.05
N ALA A 160 -12.91 1.06 1.16
CA ALA A 160 -14.30 1.20 1.62
C ALA A 160 -14.73 2.67 1.73
N MET A 161 -13.83 3.59 2.12
CA MET A 161 -14.07 5.02 2.13
C MET A 161 -14.18 5.60 0.70
N MET A 162 -13.34 5.14 -0.24
CA MET A 162 -13.41 5.53 -1.65
C MET A 162 -14.73 5.12 -2.30
N ILE A 163 -15.27 3.96 -1.93
CA ILE A 163 -16.59 3.49 -2.38
C ILE A 163 -17.69 4.43 -1.90
N THR A 164 -17.64 4.91 -0.65
CA THR A 164 -18.56 5.92 -0.14
C THR A 164 -18.45 7.23 -0.95
N ALA A 165 -17.24 7.70 -1.19
CA ALA A 165 -17.01 8.92 -1.97
C ALA A 165 -17.55 8.80 -3.40
N ALA A 166 -17.36 7.65 -4.06
CA ALA A 166 -17.83 7.38 -5.42
C ALA A 166 -19.37 7.35 -5.55
N LYS A 167 -20.09 7.10 -4.44
CA LYS A 167 -21.57 7.16 -4.40
C LYS A 167 -22.14 8.59 -4.34
N GLY A 168 -21.30 9.61 -4.50
CA GLY A 168 -21.70 11.02 -4.48
C GLY A 168 -21.91 11.57 -3.08
N ALA A 169 -21.21 11.07 -2.08
CA ALA A 169 -21.20 11.64 -0.74
C ALA A 169 -20.73 13.10 -0.77
N GLU A 170 -21.26 13.92 0.15
CA GLU A 170 -20.94 15.35 0.24
C GLU A 170 -19.43 15.59 0.31
N GLN A 171 -18.97 16.69 -0.31
CA GLN A 171 -17.57 17.07 -0.27
C GLN A 171 -17.17 17.37 1.18
N LEU A 172 -16.21 16.63 1.70
CA LEU A 172 -15.76 16.76 3.08
C LEU A 172 -14.89 18.00 3.28
N GLN A 173 -14.87 18.51 4.51
CA GLN A 173 -13.88 19.52 4.90
C GLN A 173 -12.46 18.91 4.81
N ALA A 174 -11.48 19.76 4.49
CA ALA A 174 -10.08 19.36 4.49
C ALA A 174 -9.70 18.70 5.83
N GLY A 175 -9.01 17.57 5.76
CA GLY A 175 -8.59 16.80 6.95
C GLY A 175 -9.63 15.83 7.51
N THR A 176 -10.81 15.73 6.88
CA THR A 176 -11.81 14.73 7.25
C THR A 176 -11.85 13.59 6.23
N MET A 177 -12.31 12.42 6.66
CA MET A 177 -12.44 11.24 5.81
C MET A 177 -13.88 10.71 5.84
N HIS A 178 -14.38 10.24 4.71
CA HIS A 178 -15.67 9.55 4.66
C HIS A 178 -15.70 8.38 5.65
N ALA A 179 -16.90 8.06 6.15
CA ALA A 179 -17.08 6.77 6.78
C ALA A 179 -16.96 5.68 5.70
N PRO A 180 -16.37 4.53 6.00
CA PRO A 180 -16.36 3.39 5.08
C PRO A 180 -17.78 2.93 4.76
N ASP A 181 -18.00 2.47 3.52
CA ASP A 181 -19.26 1.85 3.15
C ASP A 181 -19.47 0.55 3.95
N PRO A 182 -20.56 0.42 4.71
CA PRO A 182 -20.73 -0.72 5.62
C PRO A 182 -20.88 -2.06 4.88
N VAL A 183 -21.53 -2.07 3.70
CA VAL A 183 -21.70 -3.29 2.90
C VAL A 183 -20.36 -3.70 2.28
N ALA A 184 -19.64 -2.74 1.71
CA ALA A 184 -18.30 -3.02 1.19
C ALA A 184 -17.34 -3.47 2.30
N THR A 185 -17.41 -2.89 3.49
CA THR A 185 -16.60 -3.31 4.65
C THR A 185 -16.84 -4.78 5.00
N GLU A 186 -18.13 -5.19 5.10
CA GLU A 186 -18.49 -6.59 5.38
C GLU A 186 -17.95 -7.54 4.32
N HIS A 187 -18.12 -7.20 3.03
CA HIS A 187 -17.67 -8.03 1.93
C HIS A 187 -16.13 -8.08 1.80
N LEU A 188 -15.43 -6.96 2.04
CA LEU A 188 -13.96 -6.91 2.04
C LEU A 188 -13.39 -7.80 3.16
N VAL A 189 -13.96 -7.75 4.36
CA VAL A 189 -13.57 -8.63 5.47
C VAL A 189 -13.82 -10.10 5.12
N ALA A 190 -14.96 -10.42 4.54
CA ALA A 190 -15.29 -11.79 4.12
C ALA A 190 -14.37 -12.29 3.01
N ALA A 191 -14.09 -11.44 2.01
CA ALA A 191 -13.18 -11.74 0.90
C ALA A 191 -11.74 -11.96 1.38
N HIS A 192 -11.26 -11.10 2.30
CA HIS A 192 -9.97 -11.27 2.95
C HIS A 192 -9.87 -12.64 3.64
N ARG A 193 -10.79 -12.97 4.51
CA ARG A 193 -10.79 -14.26 5.24
C ARG A 193 -10.78 -15.45 4.28
N ARG A 194 -11.58 -15.38 3.22
CA ARG A 194 -11.60 -16.44 2.21
C ARG A 194 -10.28 -16.53 1.45
N ALA A 195 -9.66 -15.42 1.11
CA ALA A 195 -8.34 -15.38 0.47
C ALA A 195 -7.25 -15.94 1.40
N VAL A 196 -7.29 -15.64 2.70
CA VAL A 196 -6.36 -16.21 3.71
C VAL A 196 -6.44 -17.74 3.72
N GLU A 197 -7.66 -18.30 3.74
CA GLU A 197 -7.87 -19.76 3.68
C GLU A 197 -7.22 -20.37 2.43
N LEU A 198 -7.42 -19.74 1.27
CA LEU A 198 -6.88 -20.20 -0.01
C LEU A 198 -5.34 -20.11 -0.06
N VAL A 199 -4.78 -18.96 0.30
CA VAL A 199 -3.32 -18.74 0.27
C VAL A 199 -2.58 -19.69 1.21
N ARG A 200 -3.15 -20.00 2.37
CA ARG A 200 -2.56 -20.97 3.30
C ARG A 200 -2.41 -22.36 2.72
N THR A 201 -3.19 -22.72 1.69
CA THR A 201 -3.03 -24.03 1.02
C THR A 201 -1.68 -24.20 0.31
N VAL A 202 -1.01 -23.10 -0.02
CA VAL A 202 0.32 -23.10 -0.63
C VAL A 202 1.44 -22.80 0.37
N GLY A 203 1.11 -22.64 1.67
CA GLY A 203 2.08 -22.56 2.76
C GLY A 203 2.81 -21.23 2.89
N VAL A 204 2.28 -20.14 2.33
CA VAL A 204 2.88 -18.80 2.37
C VAL A 204 2.20 -17.95 3.46
N PRO A 205 2.97 -17.21 4.29
CA PRO A 205 2.41 -16.27 5.25
C PRO A 205 1.51 -15.23 4.58
N VAL A 206 0.34 -14.99 5.17
CA VAL A 206 -0.68 -14.13 4.60
C VAL A 206 -1.30 -13.19 5.65
N GLY A 207 -1.56 -11.97 5.22
CA GLY A 207 -2.27 -10.95 5.97
C GLY A 207 -2.82 -9.88 5.02
N TRP A 208 -3.25 -8.74 5.53
CA TRP A 208 -3.57 -7.59 4.72
C TRP A 208 -3.03 -6.29 5.30
N PRO A 209 -2.71 -5.30 4.46
CA PRO A 209 -2.26 -3.99 4.92
C PRO A 209 -3.45 -3.10 5.22
N VAL A 210 -3.54 -2.66 6.45
CA VAL A 210 -4.47 -1.62 6.89
C VAL A 210 -3.72 -0.29 6.95
N ALA A 211 -4.38 0.80 6.59
CA ALA A 211 -3.84 2.15 6.71
C ALA A 211 -4.42 2.90 7.92
N PRO A 212 -3.87 2.70 9.13
CA PRO A 212 -4.23 3.51 10.28
C PRO A 212 -3.85 4.96 10.04
N GLN A 213 -4.80 5.88 10.26
CA GLN A 213 -4.63 7.30 9.96
C GLN A 213 -4.03 8.09 11.12
N GLN A 214 -3.53 7.38 12.12
CA GLN A 214 -2.95 7.95 13.33
C GLN A 214 -3.82 9.05 13.93
N PHE A 215 -5.06 8.67 14.25
CA PHE A 215 -5.97 9.54 14.96
C PHE A 215 -5.49 9.72 16.41
N PHE A 216 -5.40 10.96 16.86
CA PHE A 216 -5.07 11.29 18.24
C PHE A 216 -6.08 12.26 18.84
N ALA A 217 -6.50 12.00 20.09
CA ALA A 217 -7.50 12.79 20.75
C ALA A 217 -6.91 13.99 21.50
N ASP A 218 -7.59 15.12 21.46
CA ASP A 218 -7.43 16.15 22.47
C ASP A 218 -7.95 15.64 23.82
N PRO A 219 -7.45 16.19 24.94
CA PRO A 219 -7.99 15.87 26.25
C PRO A 219 -9.52 16.03 26.30
N GLY A 220 -10.23 14.96 26.62
CA GLY A 220 -11.69 14.89 26.68
C GLY A 220 -12.37 14.47 25.38
N ALA A 221 -11.63 14.19 24.30
CA ALA A 221 -12.15 13.73 23.02
C ALA A 221 -11.97 12.21 22.79
N GLU A 222 -11.60 11.44 23.81
CA GLU A 222 -11.29 10.02 23.72
C GLU A 222 -12.48 9.17 23.23
N GLU A 223 -13.70 9.54 23.61
CA GLU A 223 -14.92 8.90 23.12
C GLU A 223 -15.15 9.18 21.64
N VAL A 224 -15.04 10.45 21.25
CA VAL A 224 -15.17 10.87 19.84
C VAL A 224 -14.13 10.17 18.97
N LEU A 225 -12.89 10.06 19.46
CA LEU A 225 -11.85 9.31 18.78
C LEU A 225 -12.27 7.85 18.54
N ARG A 226 -12.74 7.15 19.57
CA ARG A 226 -13.14 5.74 19.43
C ARG A 226 -14.26 5.55 18.42
N GLU A 227 -15.29 6.38 18.48
CA GLU A 227 -16.42 6.35 17.53
C GLU A 227 -15.98 6.67 16.10
N TYR A 228 -15.06 7.60 15.92
CA TYR A 228 -14.55 8.00 14.62
C TYR A 228 -13.59 6.95 14.02
N ALA A 229 -12.65 6.43 14.82
CA ALA A 229 -11.62 5.50 14.39
C ALA A 229 -12.17 4.09 14.14
N TYR A 230 -13.14 3.63 14.96
CA TYR A 230 -13.60 2.24 14.89
C TYR A 230 -14.00 1.79 13.49
N PRO A 231 -14.92 2.47 12.77
CA PRO A 231 -15.30 2.05 11.42
C PRO A 231 -14.20 2.32 10.37
N ARG A 232 -13.26 3.23 10.64
CA ARG A 232 -12.26 3.69 9.67
C ARG A 232 -10.96 2.90 9.69
N GLU A 233 -10.63 2.25 10.79
CA GLU A 233 -9.39 1.48 10.93
C GLU A 233 -9.53 0.27 11.86
N THR A 234 -10.14 0.43 13.05
CA THR A 234 -10.12 -0.58 14.09
C THR A 234 -10.81 -1.88 13.65
N VAL A 235 -11.95 -1.80 12.99
CA VAL A 235 -12.70 -2.99 12.51
C VAL A 235 -11.86 -3.81 11.51
N PHE A 236 -11.03 -3.18 10.70
CA PHE A 236 -10.16 -3.85 9.74
C PHE A 236 -8.93 -4.46 10.43
N LEU A 237 -8.36 -3.77 11.41
CA LEU A 237 -7.30 -4.34 12.26
C LEU A 237 -7.81 -5.55 13.04
N GLU A 238 -9.01 -5.47 13.61
CA GLU A 238 -9.63 -6.63 14.30
C GLU A 238 -9.88 -7.80 13.33
N ALA A 239 -10.19 -7.53 12.08
CA ALA A 239 -10.37 -8.55 11.06
C ALA A 239 -9.08 -9.31 10.72
N SER A 240 -7.91 -8.71 10.98
CA SER A 240 -6.59 -9.36 10.83
C SER A 240 -6.30 -10.40 11.94
N ARG A 241 -7.09 -10.45 13.01
CA ARG A 241 -6.88 -11.46 14.04
C ARG A 241 -7.01 -12.85 13.43
N GLY A 242 -5.94 -13.63 13.55
CA GLY A 242 -5.87 -14.96 12.94
C GLY A 242 -5.08 -15.02 11.66
N ASP A 243 -4.61 -13.90 11.12
CA ASP A 243 -3.61 -13.85 10.05
C ASP A 243 -2.22 -14.28 10.58
N ASP A 244 -1.23 -14.36 9.69
CA ASP A 244 0.13 -14.72 10.07
C ASP A 244 0.93 -13.48 10.51
N PHE A 245 0.54 -12.30 10.06
CA PHE A 245 1.07 -10.98 10.42
C PHE A 245 0.01 -9.91 10.17
N VAL A 246 0.15 -8.75 10.80
CA VAL A 246 -0.58 -7.54 10.41
C VAL A 246 0.35 -6.61 9.63
N ALA A 247 -0.09 -6.11 8.49
CA ALA A 247 0.66 -5.08 7.78
C ALA A 247 0.04 -3.70 8.00
N VAL A 248 0.88 -2.68 8.12
CA VAL A 248 0.46 -1.31 8.36
C VAL A 248 1.08 -0.34 7.38
N GLN A 249 0.34 0.74 7.11
CA GLN A 249 0.71 1.83 6.20
C GLN A 249 0.27 3.14 6.84
N ALA A 250 1.20 4.05 7.09
CA ALA A 250 0.87 5.36 7.66
C ALA A 250 1.89 6.42 7.24
N TYR A 251 1.42 7.63 6.98
CA TYR A 251 2.20 8.72 6.40
C TYR A 251 2.10 10.02 7.19
N THR A 252 1.01 10.21 7.93
CA THR A 252 0.67 11.43 8.64
C THR A 252 -0.23 11.11 9.82
N ARG A 253 -0.75 12.13 10.49
CA ARG A 253 -1.69 11.99 11.61
C ARG A 253 -2.90 12.91 11.46
N THR A 254 -3.96 12.62 12.21
CA THR A 254 -5.18 13.43 12.24
C THR A 254 -5.62 13.70 13.69
N ARG A 255 -5.79 14.95 14.04
CA ARG A 255 -6.25 15.38 15.36
C ARG A 255 -7.76 15.28 15.48
N ILE A 256 -8.24 14.69 16.59
CA ILE A 256 -9.65 14.55 16.91
C ILE A 256 -9.97 15.40 18.15
N THR A 257 -10.92 16.31 18.02
CA THR A 257 -11.43 17.15 19.10
C THR A 257 -12.81 16.65 19.53
N VAL A 258 -13.38 17.29 20.54
CA VAL A 258 -14.77 17.04 20.97
C VAL A 258 -15.79 17.33 19.88
N ASP A 259 -15.45 18.17 18.90
CA ASP A 259 -16.29 18.54 17.76
C ASP A 259 -15.97 17.70 16.49
N GLY A 260 -15.02 16.76 16.57
CA GLY A 260 -14.61 15.88 15.47
C GLY A 260 -13.19 16.14 14.96
N PRO A 261 -12.85 15.61 13.75
CA PRO A 261 -11.52 15.73 13.18
C PRO A 261 -11.20 17.17 12.75
N LEU A 262 -9.93 17.55 12.91
CA LEU A 262 -9.39 18.83 12.44
C LEU A 262 -8.37 18.62 11.31
N PRO A 263 -8.29 19.56 10.36
CA PRO A 263 -7.21 19.59 9.39
C PRO A 263 -5.86 19.78 10.09
N ALA A 264 -4.78 19.41 9.41
CA ALA A 264 -3.43 19.68 9.90
C ALA A 264 -3.21 21.19 10.12
N PRO A 265 -2.49 21.60 11.19
CA PRO A 265 -2.26 23.01 11.52
C PRO A 265 -1.73 23.80 10.31
N GLU A 266 -2.16 25.03 10.13
CA GLU A 266 -1.75 25.85 8.97
C GLU A 266 -0.23 26.09 8.93
N ASP A 267 0.39 26.23 10.10
CA ASP A 267 1.83 26.47 10.29
C ASP A 267 2.68 25.20 10.28
N SER A 268 2.06 24.01 10.18
CA SER A 268 2.82 22.75 10.07
C SER A 268 3.42 22.57 8.67
N GLU A 269 4.59 21.94 8.61
CA GLU A 269 5.19 21.54 7.33
C GLU A 269 4.26 20.58 6.58
N LYS A 270 4.02 20.84 5.30
CA LYS A 270 3.17 20.04 4.43
C LYS A 270 3.99 19.30 3.38
N THR A 271 3.54 18.11 3.06
CA THR A 271 4.04 17.31 1.93
C THR A 271 3.37 17.76 0.62
N LEU A 272 3.80 17.23 -0.52
CA LEU A 272 3.15 17.50 -1.82
C LEU A 272 1.70 16.99 -1.89
N THR A 273 1.32 16.04 -1.04
CA THR A 273 -0.08 15.61 -0.88
C THR A 273 -0.90 16.51 0.04
N GLY A 274 -0.28 17.54 0.63
CA GLY A 274 -0.92 18.42 1.62
C GLY A 274 -1.00 17.85 3.04
N TRP A 275 -0.41 16.69 3.29
CA TRP A 275 -0.38 16.07 4.62
C TRP A 275 0.64 16.74 5.53
N GLU A 276 0.40 16.68 6.85
CA GLU A 276 1.40 17.11 7.83
C GLU A 276 2.65 16.21 7.75
N TYR A 277 3.84 16.82 7.80
CA TYR A 277 5.10 16.10 7.96
C TYR A 277 5.17 15.47 9.36
N TYR A 278 4.90 14.18 9.46
CA TYR A 278 4.86 13.47 10.73
C TYR A 278 5.45 12.05 10.61
N PRO A 279 6.79 11.90 10.62
CA PRO A 279 7.44 10.61 10.39
C PRO A 279 7.15 9.55 11.48
N ALA A 280 6.78 9.95 12.70
CA ALA A 280 6.43 9.02 13.77
C ALA A 280 5.12 8.24 13.52
N ALA A 281 4.28 8.68 12.58
CA ALA A 281 2.99 8.04 12.29
C ALA A 281 3.11 6.53 12.09
N ILE A 282 4.16 6.08 11.38
CA ILE A 282 4.31 4.66 11.06
C ILE A 282 4.66 3.80 12.29
N ALA A 283 5.41 4.33 13.24
CA ALA A 283 5.73 3.63 14.47
C ALA A 283 4.50 3.51 15.39
N GLU A 284 3.71 4.59 15.48
CA GLU A 284 2.43 4.59 16.19
C GLU A 284 1.42 3.62 15.56
N ALA A 285 1.37 3.57 14.20
CA ALA A 285 0.54 2.61 13.46
C ALA A 285 0.98 1.16 13.72
N ALA A 286 2.27 0.90 13.76
CA ALA A 286 2.81 -0.42 14.03
C ALA A 286 2.45 -0.89 15.45
N ARG A 287 2.60 -0.01 16.44
CA ARG A 287 2.17 -0.30 17.82
C ARG A 287 0.66 -0.57 17.89
N LEU A 288 -0.18 0.29 17.31
CA LEU A 288 -1.63 0.13 17.29
C LEU A 288 -2.03 -1.21 16.64
N GLY A 289 -1.44 -1.55 15.50
CA GLY A 289 -1.67 -2.82 14.81
C GLY A 289 -1.36 -4.01 15.71
N HIS A 290 -0.22 -4.00 16.40
CA HIS A 290 0.15 -5.05 17.34
C HIS A 290 -0.78 -5.12 18.56
N GLU A 291 -1.09 -3.98 19.17
CA GLU A 291 -1.98 -3.90 20.35
C GLU A 291 -3.37 -4.48 20.08
N ILE A 292 -3.94 -4.23 18.89
CA ILE A 292 -5.27 -4.72 18.52
C ILE A 292 -5.23 -6.22 18.14
N THR A 293 -4.18 -6.65 17.42
CA THR A 293 -4.16 -7.98 16.81
C THR A 293 -3.37 -9.02 17.58
N GLY A 294 -2.35 -8.61 18.33
CA GLY A 294 -1.35 -9.48 18.95
C GLY A 294 -0.35 -10.09 17.96
N LEU A 295 -0.41 -9.71 16.68
CA LEU A 295 0.41 -10.28 15.62
C LEU A 295 1.76 -9.55 15.45
N PRO A 296 2.77 -10.18 14.86
CA PRO A 296 3.95 -9.46 14.38
C PRO A 296 3.55 -8.48 13.27
N VAL A 297 4.29 -7.37 13.18
CA VAL A 297 3.95 -6.24 12.31
C VAL A 297 4.94 -6.15 11.15
N LEU A 298 4.42 -5.96 9.93
CA LEU A 298 5.19 -5.59 8.76
C LEU A 298 4.78 -4.19 8.29
N VAL A 299 5.72 -3.24 8.24
CA VAL A 299 5.48 -1.96 7.58
C VAL A 299 5.51 -2.20 6.08
N SER A 300 4.32 -2.22 5.46
CA SER A 300 4.18 -2.51 4.03
C SER A 300 4.25 -1.28 3.14
N GLU A 301 4.06 -0.10 3.72
CA GLU A 301 4.29 1.19 3.07
C GLU A 301 4.54 2.30 4.09
N ASN A 302 5.55 3.13 3.83
CA ASN A 302 5.78 4.42 4.46
C ASN A 302 6.73 5.24 3.60
N GLY A 303 6.53 6.54 3.53
CA GLY A 303 7.33 7.45 2.72
C GLY A 303 6.75 8.86 2.74
N ILE A 304 7.28 9.73 1.91
CA ILE A 304 6.85 11.12 1.80
C ILE A 304 6.80 11.57 0.34
N ALA A 305 5.73 12.26 -0.02
CA ALA A 305 5.66 12.99 -1.27
C ALA A 305 6.44 14.31 -1.16
N THR A 306 7.58 14.38 -1.83
CA THR A 306 8.44 15.57 -1.82
C THR A 306 9.32 15.64 -3.07
N ALA A 307 9.54 16.85 -3.59
CA ALA A 307 10.51 17.11 -4.64
C ALA A 307 11.95 17.18 -4.12
N ASP A 308 12.14 17.33 -2.80
CA ASP A 308 13.44 17.39 -2.14
C ASP A 308 13.85 16.00 -1.61
N ASP A 309 14.79 15.37 -2.27
CA ASP A 309 15.25 14.04 -1.90
C ASP A 309 16.02 14.00 -0.56
N ALA A 310 16.66 15.10 -0.15
CA ALA A 310 17.26 15.20 1.16
C ALA A 310 16.17 15.16 2.26
N ARG A 311 15.03 15.81 2.00
CA ARG A 311 13.88 15.78 2.91
C ARG A 311 13.24 14.39 2.98
N ARG A 312 13.27 13.62 1.88
CA ARG A 312 12.86 12.20 1.87
C ARG A 312 13.74 11.36 2.77
N ILE A 313 15.07 11.56 2.69
CA ILE A 313 16.02 10.89 3.58
C ILE A 313 15.75 11.24 5.05
N ASP A 314 15.51 12.51 5.37
CA ASP A 314 15.24 12.96 6.75
C ASP A 314 13.97 12.32 7.29
N TYR A 315 12.87 12.36 6.53
CA TYR A 315 11.60 11.72 6.90
C TYR A 315 11.77 10.23 7.16
N THR A 316 12.40 9.53 6.22
CA THR A 316 12.58 8.08 6.32
C THR A 316 13.51 7.71 7.48
N ARG A 317 14.55 8.52 7.74
CA ARG A 317 15.45 8.35 8.90
C ARG A 317 14.66 8.45 10.21
N ASP A 318 13.86 9.49 10.36
CA ASP A 318 13.09 9.73 11.57
C ASP A 318 12.01 8.67 11.79
N ALA A 319 11.35 8.22 10.71
CA ALA A 319 10.41 7.10 10.74
C ALA A 319 11.09 5.79 11.20
N LEU A 320 12.26 5.47 10.64
CA LEU A 320 13.03 4.28 11.03
C LEU A 320 13.56 4.36 12.48
N ARG A 321 13.92 5.54 12.95
CA ARG A 321 14.29 5.76 14.36
C ARG A 321 13.12 5.49 15.30
N ALA A 322 11.94 5.99 14.95
CA ALA A 322 10.72 5.76 15.73
C ALA A 322 10.34 4.27 15.75
N LEU A 323 10.41 3.60 14.62
CA LEU A 323 10.18 2.14 14.52
C LEU A 323 11.19 1.33 15.33
N HIS A 324 12.47 1.72 15.30
CA HIS A 324 13.50 1.06 16.09
C HIS A 324 13.23 1.21 17.59
N ALA A 325 12.76 2.37 18.04
CA ALA A 325 12.40 2.59 19.45
C ALA A 325 11.24 1.68 19.89
N GLU A 326 10.22 1.49 19.05
CA GLU A 326 9.13 0.55 19.33
C GLU A 326 9.63 -0.92 19.36
N MET A 327 10.56 -1.27 18.47
CA MET A 327 11.17 -2.60 18.46
C MET A 327 11.98 -2.86 19.74
N GLU A 328 12.77 -1.88 20.22
CA GLU A 328 13.48 -1.96 21.51
C GLU A 328 12.50 -2.03 22.70
N ALA A 329 11.31 -1.47 22.57
CA ALA A 329 10.22 -1.59 23.56
C ALA A 329 9.50 -2.95 23.49
N GLY A 330 9.86 -3.81 22.54
CA GLY A 330 9.33 -5.18 22.42
C GLY A 330 8.34 -5.42 21.30
N LEU A 331 8.11 -4.45 20.40
CA LEU A 331 7.26 -4.63 19.22
C LEU A 331 7.91 -5.68 18.29
N PRO A 332 7.20 -6.78 17.93
CA PRO A 332 7.72 -7.76 16.98
C PRO A 332 7.60 -7.24 15.53
N LEU A 333 8.57 -6.41 15.13
CA LEU A 333 8.61 -5.78 13.82
C LEU A 333 9.37 -6.66 12.82
N LEU A 334 8.71 -7.05 11.72
CA LEU A 334 9.24 -7.94 10.70
C LEU A 334 10.08 -7.21 9.65
N GLY A 335 9.73 -5.95 9.32
CA GLY A 335 10.41 -5.23 8.26
C GLY A 335 9.80 -3.89 7.91
N TYR A 336 10.44 -3.24 6.94
CA TYR A 336 10.07 -1.93 6.39
C TYR A 336 10.15 -1.94 4.87
N LEU A 337 9.03 -1.61 4.22
CA LEU A 337 8.96 -1.41 2.78
C LEU A 337 8.64 0.08 2.50
N HIS A 338 9.52 0.73 1.74
CA HIS A 338 9.35 2.14 1.38
C HIS A 338 8.28 2.32 0.30
N TRP A 339 7.37 3.25 0.49
CA TRP A 339 6.51 3.74 -0.56
C TRP A 339 7.11 5.00 -1.19
N SER A 340 7.58 4.92 -2.44
CA SER A 340 7.53 3.79 -3.37
C SER A 340 8.89 3.57 -4.03
N LEU A 341 9.07 2.47 -4.74
CA LEU A 341 10.29 2.26 -5.53
C LEU A 341 10.42 3.31 -6.64
N LEU A 342 9.36 3.48 -7.44
CA LEU A 342 9.29 4.45 -8.54
C LEU A 342 8.42 5.64 -8.15
N ASP A 343 8.71 6.83 -8.67
CA ASP A 343 7.68 7.85 -8.78
C ASP A 343 6.52 7.26 -9.59
N ASN A 344 5.30 7.48 -9.17
CA ASN A 344 4.16 6.75 -9.69
C ASN A 344 2.92 7.63 -9.85
N TYR A 345 1.87 7.07 -10.42
CA TYR A 345 0.57 7.70 -10.56
C TYR A 345 -0.18 7.68 -9.23
N GLU A 346 -0.28 8.83 -8.56
CA GLU A 346 -0.97 8.96 -7.27
C GLU A 346 -2.47 9.28 -7.47
N TRP A 347 -3.20 8.29 -7.98
CA TRP A 347 -4.66 8.23 -8.06
C TRP A 347 -5.35 9.46 -8.68
N GLY A 348 -4.74 10.04 -9.70
CA GLY A 348 -5.25 11.18 -10.45
C GLY A 348 -4.17 12.20 -10.81
N SER A 349 -2.92 12.01 -10.40
CA SER A 349 -1.81 12.91 -10.71
C SER A 349 -0.46 12.23 -10.58
N PHE A 350 0.54 12.72 -11.33
CA PHE A 350 1.96 12.41 -11.14
C PHE A 350 2.70 13.46 -10.30
N ALA A 351 2.02 14.53 -9.86
CA ALA A 351 2.66 15.61 -9.10
C ALA A 351 3.22 15.18 -7.73
N PRO A 352 2.57 14.32 -6.92
CA PRO A 352 3.17 13.79 -5.71
C PRO A 352 4.24 12.75 -6.04
N THR A 353 5.52 13.04 -5.70
CA THR A 353 6.64 12.15 -5.96
C THR A 353 7.10 11.45 -4.68
N PHE A 354 6.84 10.15 -4.59
CA PHE A 354 7.23 9.29 -3.45
C PHE A 354 8.46 8.42 -3.74
N GLY A 355 8.76 8.21 -5.02
CA GLY A 355 9.72 7.22 -5.47
C GLY A 355 11.16 7.43 -5.00
N LEU A 356 11.85 6.31 -4.79
CA LEU A 356 13.31 6.25 -4.66
C LEU A 356 14.01 6.35 -6.01
N VAL A 357 13.27 6.12 -7.09
CA VAL A 357 13.72 6.23 -8.49
C VAL A 357 12.74 7.13 -9.24
N ALA A 358 13.25 8.15 -9.88
CA ALA A 358 12.50 8.95 -10.86
C ALA A 358 12.55 8.29 -12.25
N TRP A 359 11.66 8.71 -13.14
CA TRP A 359 11.66 8.28 -14.53
C TRP A 359 11.26 9.46 -15.43
N ASP A 360 11.73 9.42 -16.65
CA ASP A 360 11.44 10.44 -17.66
C ASP A 360 10.18 10.06 -18.45
N PRO A 361 9.15 10.93 -18.55
CA PRO A 361 7.88 10.59 -19.19
C PRO A 361 7.93 10.39 -20.71
N GLU A 362 9.01 10.83 -21.37
CA GLU A 362 9.17 10.67 -22.82
C GLU A 362 9.98 9.41 -23.19
N THR A 363 10.99 9.09 -22.36
CA THR A 363 11.96 8.01 -22.65
C THR A 363 11.80 6.80 -21.73
N PHE A 364 11.11 6.97 -20.61
CA PHE A 364 11.01 6.03 -19.48
C PHE A 364 12.37 5.68 -18.86
N GLU A 365 13.41 6.48 -19.09
CA GLU A 365 14.72 6.28 -18.46
C GLU A 365 14.62 6.41 -16.94
N ARG A 366 15.21 5.46 -16.22
CA ARG A 366 15.22 5.43 -14.74
C ARG A 366 16.38 6.27 -14.20
N THR A 367 16.08 7.13 -13.23
CA THR A 367 17.08 7.93 -12.50
C THR A 367 16.99 7.61 -11.01
N PRO A 368 17.88 6.75 -10.45
CA PRO A 368 17.95 6.51 -9.03
C PRO A 368 18.24 7.79 -8.27
N LYS A 369 17.43 8.05 -7.21
CA LYS A 369 17.64 9.20 -6.33
C LYS A 369 18.65 8.84 -5.21
N PRO A 370 19.33 9.83 -4.59
CA PRO A 370 20.24 9.58 -3.46
C PRO A 370 19.61 8.77 -2.33
N SER A 371 18.31 8.94 -2.07
CA SER A 371 17.54 8.21 -1.07
C SER A 371 17.52 6.69 -1.29
N LEU A 372 17.57 6.21 -2.55
CA LEU A 372 17.67 4.78 -2.84
C LEU A 372 18.98 4.19 -2.30
N GLY A 373 20.11 4.83 -2.64
CA GLY A 373 21.43 4.40 -2.17
C GLY A 373 21.58 4.53 -0.65
N TRP A 374 20.99 5.58 -0.05
CA TRP A 374 20.98 5.79 1.39
C TRP A 374 20.20 4.68 2.10
N LEU A 375 18.96 4.37 1.69
CA LEU A 375 18.15 3.32 2.30
C LEU A 375 18.79 1.94 2.15
N GLY A 376 19.33 1.64 0.95
CA GLY A 376 20.11 0.42 0.74
C GLY A 376 21.36 0.34 1.60
N GLY A 377 22.01 1.48 1.90
CA GLY A 377 23.11 1.57 2.85
C GLY A 377 22.68 1.26 4.30
N VAL A 378 21.51 1.75 4.71
CA VAL A 378 20.90 1.42 6.01
C VAL A 378 20.62 -0.09 6.08
N ALA A 379 20.01 -0.65 5.05
CA ALA A 379 19.69 -2.08 4.97
C ALA A 379 20.96 -2.98 5.11
N ARG A 380 22.08 -2.56 4.53
CA ARG A 380 23.37 -3.26 4.66
C ARG A 380 24.13 -2.94 5.94
N GLY A 381 23.65 -2.04 6.78
CA GLY A 381 24.37 -1.57 7.98
C GLY A 381 25.60 -0.71 7.68
N THR A 382 25.75 -0.18 6.46
CA THR A 382 26.85 0.70 6.04
C THR A 382 26.56 2.18 6.25
N VAL A 383 25.31 2.52 6.47
CA VAL A 383 24.83 3.87 6.81
C VAL A 383 24.14 3.80 8.17
N SER A 384 24.58 4.65 9.11
CA SER A 384 23.98 4.75 10.44
C SER A 384 22.74 5.65 10.42
N LEU A 385 21.74 5.27 11.23
CA LEU A 385 20.61 6.15 11.54
C LEU A 385 20.95 7.18 12.63
N ASP A 386 22.10 7.07 13.30
CA ASP A 386 22.51 7.91 14.44
C ASP A 386 23.21 9.22 14.00
N GLY A 387 23.44 9.37 12.66
CA GLY A 387 24.15 10.50 12.08
C GLY A 387 23.28 11.70 11.75
#